data_dce77349babb88d63dff01e718a23cb9
#
_entry.id   dce77349babb88d63dff01e718a23cb9
#
_cell.length_a   1.000
_cell.length_b   1.000
_cell.length_c   1.000
_cell.angle_alpha   90.00
_cell.angle_beta   90.00
_cell.angle_gamma   90.00
#
_symmetry.space_group_name_H-M   'P 1'
#
loop_
_entity.id
_entity.type
_entity.pdbx_description
1 polymer ?
#
loop_
_entity_poly.entity_id
_entity_poly.type
_entity_poly.pdbx_seq_one_letter_code
_entity_poly.pdbx_strand_id
1 'polypeptide(L)'
;MEKIAFYDFDDTLLKHDSMGILLLYYAKRHPLAWLLAFKLAILFILYKCHMISFLKLKETIIYPLSKMSDEEIEVFYKEALIPRYYPHVIETILKHKANGVKIWLVSASPEPYLFCTDLPVDKIIGTQVARENDHWTNHIISKNCKSEEKVRRIKEELEKLGQTIDYENSYGYSDSDSDYPMLQLVKHRYRIDKKTSEIKPFIYQKR
;
A
#
# COMPACT_ATOMS: atom_id res chain seq x y z
N MET A 1 10.34 -17.56 16.31
CA MET A 1 10.22 -17.27 14.86
C MET A 1 8.76 -17.29 14.48
N GLU A 2 8.32 -16.37 13.62
CA GLU A 2 6.93 -16.21 13.23
C GLU A 2 6.77 -16.53 11.75
N LYS A 3 5.71 -17.28 11.42
CA LYS A 3 5.28 -17.48 10.04
C LYS A 3 4.54 -16.23 9.59
N ILE A 4 5.04 -15.55 8.57
CA ILE A 4 4.49 -14.27 8.11
C ILE A 4 4.22 -14.35 6.60
N ALA A 5 3.08 -13.82 6.18
CA ALA A 5 2.78 -13.56 4.79
C ALA A 5 2.77 -12.04 4.56
N PHE A 6 3.73 -11.55 3.80
CA PHE A 6 3.83 -10.16 3.38
C PHE A 6 3.01 -9.94 2.12
N TYR A 7 2.14 -8.96 2.13
CA TYR A 7 1.36 -8.55 0.98
C TYR A 7 1.62 -7.08 0.65
N ASP A 8 1.90 -6.80 -0.62
CA ASP A 8 1.72 -5.46 -1.13
C ASP A 8 0.23 -5.16 -1.33
N PHE A 9 -0.14 -3.90 -1.58
CA PHE A 9 -1.54 -3.48 -1.66
C PHE A 9 -2.00 -3.23 -3.10
N ASP A 10 -1.46 -2.18 -3.74
CA ASP A 10 -1.87 -1.75 -5.07
C ASP A 10 -1.47 -2.78 -6.14
N ASP A 11 -2.38 -3.12 -7.05
CA ASP A 11 -2.21 -4.15 -8.07
C ASP A 11 -1.83 -5.55 -7.52
N THR A 12 -1.82 -5.73 -6.20
CA THR A 12 -1.55 -6.99 -5.51
C THR A 12 -2.79 -7.49 -4.77
N LEU A 13 -3.33 -6.72 -3.83
CA LEU A 13 -4.58 -6.99 -3.12
C LEU A 13 -5.79 -6.50 -3.90
N LEU A 14 -5.68 -5.31 -4.45
CA LEU A 14 -6.74 -4.69 -5.23
C LEU A 14 -6.27 -4.28 -6.62
N LYS A 15 -7.21 -4.20 -7.53
CA LYS A 15 -7.00 -3.73 -8.90
C LYS A 15 -6.80 -2.23 -8.93
N HIS A 16 -5.73 -1.77 -9.56
CA HIS A 16 -5.30 -0.39 -9.76
C HIS A 16 -4.67 0.29 -8.53
N ASP A 17 -4.12 1.46 -8.77
CA ASP A 17 -3.48 2.31 -7.76
C ASP A 17 -4.53 2.99 -6.88
N SER A 18 -4.46 2.76 -5.56
CA SER A 18 -5.43 3.27 -4.59
C SER A 18 -5.41 4.79 -4.43
N MET A 19 -4.25 5.43 -4.62
CA MET A 19 -4.15 6.90 -4.55
C MET A 19 -4.83 7.54 -5.77
N GLY A 20 -4.71 6.93 -6.94
CA GLY A 20 -5.46 7.36 -8.13
C GLY A 20 -6.96 7.21 -7.94
N ILE A 21 -7.41 6.11 -7.32
CA ILE A 21 -8.82 5.89 -6.96
C ILE A 21 -9.29 6.94 -5.97
N LEU A 22 -8.51 7.26 -4.93
CA LEU A 22 -8.82 8.31 -3.95
C LEU A 22 -9.04 9.67 -4.62
N LEU A 23 -8.14 10.04 -5.52
CA LEU A 23 -8.21 11.30 -6.24
C LEU A 23 -9.49 11.39 -7.09
N LEU A 24 -9.81 10.33 -7.84
CA LEU A 24 -11.02 10.26 -8.66
C LEU A 24 -12.31 10.23 -7.82
N TYR A 25 -12.30 9.50 -6.72
CA TYR A 25 -13.43 9.43 -5.79
C TYR A 25 -13.74 10.81 -5.20
N TYR A 26 -12.72 11.54 -4.77
CA TYR A 26 -12.84 12.88 -4.23
C TYR A 26 -13.29 13.88 -5.30
N ALA A 27 -12.70 13.85 -6.49
CA ALA A 27 -13.04 14.77 -7.58
C ALA A 27 -14.49 14.63 -8.07
N LYS A 28 -15.08 13.42 -8.03
CA LYS A 28 -16.47 13.19 -8.37
C LYS A 28 -17.45 13.84 -7.38
N ARG A 29 -17.04 14.00 -6.11
CA ARG A 29 -17.88 14.58 -5.04
C ARG A 29 -17.64 16.08 -4.84
N HIS A 30 -16.51 16.58 -5.30
CA HIS A 30 -16.07 17.96 -5.15
C HIS A 30 -15.68 18.57 -6.50
N PRO A 31 -16.60 19.25 -7.20
CA PRO A 31 -16.35 19.77 -8.56
C PRO A 31 -15.11 20.65 -8.69
N LEU A 32 -14.81 21.47 -7.66
CA LEU A 32 -13.60 22.30 -7.64
C LEU A 32 -12.29 21.49 -7.53
N ALA A 33 -12.38 20.21 -7.16
CA ALA A 33 -11.19 19.35 -7.11
C ALA A 33 -10.59 19.06 -8.50
N TRP A 34 -11.29 19.35 -9.59
CA TRP A 34 -10.69 19.30 -10.93
C TRP A 34 -9.54 20.30 -11.12
N LEU A 35 -9.52 21.39 -10.34
CA LEU A 35 -8.35 22.29 -10.29
C LEU A 35 -7.10 21.57 -9.73
N LEU A 36 -7.31 20.56 -8.88
CA LEU A 36 -6.21 19.71 -8.39
C LEU A 36 -5.58 18.88 -9.52
N ALA A 37 -6.38 18.42 -10.48
CA ALA A 37 -5.87 17.70 -11.65
C ALA A 37 -4.94 18.59 -12.51
N PHE A 38 -5.30 19.86 -12.69
CA PHE A 38 -4.43 20.81 -13.38
C PHE A 38 -3.11 21.05 -12.62
N LYS A 39 -3.21 21.27 -11.29
CA LYS A 39 -2.02 21.39 -10.43
C LYS A 39 -1.13 20.13 -10.51
N LEU A 40 -1.72 18.94 -10.48
CA LEU A 40 -0.99 17.67 -10.60
C LEU A 40 -0.29 17.53 -11.95
N ALA A 41 -0.92 17.96 -13.05
CA ALA A 41 -0.27 17.95 -14.37
C ALA A 41 1.00 18.81 -14.39
N ILE A 42 0.94 20.02 -13.83
CA ILE A 42 2.11 20.91 -13.69
C ILE A 42 3.19 20.25 -12.81
N LEU A 43 2.81 19.75 -11.64
CA LEU A 43 3.76 19.11 -10.71
C LEU A 43 4.37 17.85 -11.33
N PHE A 44 3.63 17.08 -12.12
CA PHE A 44 4.17 15.93 -12.84
C PHE A 44 5.24 16.34 -13.86
N ILE A 45 5.04 17.43 -14.60
CA ILE A 45 6.05 17.99 -15.52
C ILE A 45 7.29 18.42 -14.71
N LEU A 46 7.11 19.17 -13.61
CA LEU A 46 8.21 19.59 -12.76
C LEU A 46 8.97 18.41 -12.14
N TYR A 47 8.27 17.34 -11.77
CA TYR A 47 8.89 16.09 -11.33
C TYR A 47 9.73 15.44 -12.44
N LYS A 48 9.20 15.38 -13.66
CA LYS A 48 9.95 14.84 -14.83
C LYS A 48 11.17 15.68 -15.17
N CYS A 49 11.12 16.99 -14.93
CA CYS A 49 12.25 17.90 -15.06
C CYS A 49 13.21 17.88 -13.84
N HIS A 50 13.02 16.96 -12.90
CA HIS A 50 13.80 16.85 -11.65
C HIS A 50 13.79 18.11 -10.76
N MET A 51 12.80 19.00 -10.94
CA MET A 51 12.67 20.24 -10.15
C MET A 51 11.98 20.03 -8.80
N ILE A 52 11.21 18.95 -8.65
CA ILE A 52 10.57 18.55 -7.41
C ILE A 52 10.76 17.07 -7.12
N SER A 53 10.68 16.69 -5.83
CA SER A 53 10.73 15.28 -5.44
C SER A 53 9.42 14.55 -5.73
N PHE A 54 9.48 13.22 -5.88
CA PHE A 54 8.29 12.37 -5.96
C PHE A 54 7.40 12.52 -4.72
N LEU A 55 8.01 12.73 -3.54
CA LEU A 55 7.28 12.89 -2.29
C LEU A 55 6.35 14.11 -2.36
N LYS A 56 6.84 15.23 -2.92
CA LYS A 56 6.03 16.45 -3.10
C LYS A 56 4.85 16.24 -4.05
N LEU A 57 5.06 15.51 -5.12
CA LEU A 57 3.98 15.11 -6.03
C LEU A 57 2.96 14.24 -5.30
N LYS A 58 3.42 13.25 -4.53
CA LYS A 58 2.58 12.32 -3.77
C LYS A 58 1.75 13.04 -2.72
N GLU A 59 2.32 14.00 -1.98
CA GLU A 59 1.57 14.85 -1.03
C GLU A 59 0.39 15.56 -1.71
N THR A 60 0.55 15.97 -2.97
CA THR A 60 -0.54 16.59 -3.71
C THR A 60 -1.59 15.57 -4.16
N ILE A 61 -1.18 14.35 -4.54
CA ILE A 61 -2.11 13.26 -4.90
C ILE A 61 -3.00 12.89 -3.71
N ILE A 62 -2.42 12.81 -2.52
CA ILE A 62 -3.13 12.44 -1.28
C ILE A 62 -3.80 13.63 -0.58
N TYR A 63 -3.79 14.82 -1.18
CA TYR A 63 -4.47 16.02 -0.65
C TYR A 63 -5.91 15.76 -0.19
N PRO A 64 -6.72 14.92 -0.86
CA PRO A 64 -8.06 14.59 -0.38
C PRO A 64 -8.11 14.13 1.08
N LEU A 65 -7.10 13.40 1.57
CA LEU A 65 -7.06 12.93 2.97
C LEU A 65 -7.12 14.07 3.97
N SER A 66 -6.54 15.24 3.63
CA SER A 66 -6.59 16.43 4.50
C SER A 66 -7.94 17.15 4.51
N LYS A 67 -8.90 16.70 3.72
CA LYS A 67 -10.23 17.27 3.56
C LYS A 67 -11.34 16.32 3.96
N MET A 68 -10.99 15.09 4.31
CA MET A 68 -11.92 14.03 4.68
C MET A 68 -11.82 13.75 6.17
N SER A 69 -12.96 13.50 6.82
CA SER A 69 -12.99 12.96 8.16
C SER A 69 -12.56 11.48 8.17
N ASP A 70 -12.33 10.90 9.35
CA ASP A 70 -12.01 9.47 9.47
C ASP A 70 -13.16 8.60 8.91
N GLU A 71 -14.40 8.99 9.16
CA GLU A 71 -15.59 8.30 8.64
C GLU A 71 -15.68 8.39 7.10
N GLU A 72 -15.34 9.53 6.52
CA GLU A 72 -15.32 9.70 5.06
C GLU A 72 -14.20 8.86 4.42
N ILE A 73 -13.05 8.71 5.09
CA ILE A 73 -11.95 7.83 4.65
C ILE A 73 -12.40 6.36 4.74
N GLU A 74 -13.09 5.97 5.79
CA GLU A 74 -13.65 4.62 5.92
C GLU A 74 -14.71 4.34 4.84
N VAL A 75 -15.62 5.28 4.57
CA VAL A 75 -16.61 5.19 3.49
C VAL A 75 -15.91 5.07 2.13
N PHE A 76 -14.90 5.89 1.88
CA PHE A 76 -14.07 5.77 0.66
C PHE A 76 -13.49 4.36 0.53
N TYR A 77 -12.91 3.82 1.60
CA TYR A 77 -12.33 2.47 1.59
C TYR A 77 -13.36 1.42 1.23
N LYS A 78 -14.52 1.45 1.88
CA LYS A 78 -15.62 0.50 1.67
C LYS A 78 -16.24 0.61 0.27
N GLU A 79 -16.50 1.82 -0.20
CA GLU A 79 -17.18 2.04 -1.48
C GLU A 79 -16.24 1.92 -2.69
N ALA A 80 -14.98 2.33 -2.54
CA ALA A 80 -14.09 2.44 -3.66
C ALA A 80 -12.96 1.42 -3.71
N LEU A 81 -12.46 0.92 -2.56
CA LEU A 81 -11.34 -0.02 -2.56
C LEU A 81 -11.79 -1.48 -2.42
N ILE A 82 -12.65 -1.81 -1.46
CA ILE A 82 -13.13 -3.19 -1.26
C ILE A 82 -13.71 -3.83 -2.54
N PRO A 83 -14.56 -3.14 -3.34
CA PRO A 83 -15.09 -3.73 -4.58
C PRO A 83 -14.03 -4.07 -5.64
N ARG A 84 -12.79 -3.63 -5.43
CA ARG A 84 -11.66 -3.88 -6.33
C ARG A 84 -10.69 -4.95 -5.84
N TYR A 85 -10.97 -5.58 -4.72
CA TYR A 85 -10.16 -6.67 -4.23
C TYR A 85 -10.12 -7.83 -5.22
N TYR A 86 -8.97 -8.47 -5.31
CA TYR A 86 -8.83 -9.72 -6.05
C TYR A 86 -9.31 -10.91 -5.20
N PRO A 87 -10.43 -11.56 -5.54
CA PRO A 87 -11.02 -12.60 -4.70
C PRO A 87 -10.04 -13.72 -4.34
N HIS A 88 -9.23 -14.17 -5.30
CA HIS A 88 -8.25 -15.25 -5.08
C HIS A 88 -7.15 -14.86 -4.07
N VAL A 89 -6.75 -13.58 -4.05
CA VAL A 89 -5.76 -13.09 -3.09
C VAL A 89 -6.38 -13.04 -1.70
N ILE A 90 -7.64 -12.57 -1.59
CA ILE A 90 -8.37 -12.56 -0.31
C ILE A 90 -8.53 -13.98 0.25
N GLU A 91 -8.92 -14.95 -0.59
CA GLU A 91 -8.99 -16.37 -0.18
C GLU A 91 -7.65 -16.89 0.35
N THR A 92 -6.54 -16.46 -0.27
CA THR A 92 -5.20 -16.84 0.16
C THR A 92 -4.85 -16.24 1.53
N ILE A 93 -5.22 -14.97 1.78
CA ILE A 93 -5.09 -14.32 3.10
C ILE A 93 -5.85 -15.11 4.16
N LEU A 94 -7.12 -15.44 3.90
CA LEU A 94 -7.95 -16.18 4.83
C LEU A 94 -7.40 -17.59 5.12
N LYS A 95 -6.89 -18.28 4.10
CA LYS A 95 -6.22 -19.59 4.26
C LYS A 95 -4.95 -19.48 5.11
N HIS A 96 -4.11 -18.48 4.86
CA HIS A 96 -2.92 -18.24 5.68
C HIS A 96 -3.30 -17.97 7.13
N LYS A 97 -4.28 -17.11 7.36
CA LYS A 97 -4.75 -16.78 8.71
C LYS A 97 -5.27 -18.01 9.45
N ALA A 98 -6.07 -18.85 8.78
CA ALA A 98 -6.58 -20.11 9.33
C ALA A 98 -5.46 -21.11 9.69
N ASN A 99 -4.31 -21.03 9.01
CA ASN A 99 -3.12 -21.86 9.28
C ASN A 99 -2.12 -21.21 10.26
N GLY A 100 -2.54 -20.17 10.98
CA GLY A 100 -1.70 -19.51 11.98
C GLY A 100 -0.56 -18.67 11.42
N VAL A 101 -0.62 -18.28 10.14
CA VAL A 101 0.34 -17.37 9.52
C VAL A 101 -0.10 -15.92 9.79
N LYS A 102 0.82 -15.10 10.27
CA LYS A 102 0.56 -13.66 10.47
C LYS A 102 0.51 -12.95 9.12
N ILE A 103 -0.46 -12.06 8.96
CA ILE A 103 -0.65 -11.29 7.72
C ILE A 103 -0.11 -9.88 7.92
N TRP A 104 0.88 -9.50 7.13
CA TRP A 104 1.44 -8.16 7.15
C TRP A 104 1.19 -7.47 5.81
N LEU A 105 0.47 -6.35 5.86
CA LEU A 105 0.24 -5.48 4.71
C LEU A 105 1.35 -4.43 4.66
N VAL A 106 2.16 -4.45 3.59
CA VAL A 106 3.35 -3.58 3.45
C VAL A 106 3.29 -2.84 2.13
N SER A 107 2.93 -1.56 2.15
CA SER A 107 2.62 -0.81 0.93
C SER A 107 3.26 0.57 0.89
N ALA A 108 3.50 1.06 -0.33
CA ALA A 108 3.79 2.46 -0.57
C ALA A 108 2.58 3.37 -0.34
N SER A 109 1.37 2.83 -0.28
CA SER A 109 0.14 3.60 -0.04
C SER A 109 0.10 4.25 1.34
N PRO A 110 -0.61 5.39 1.51
CA PRO A 110 -0.73 6.08 2.79
C PRO A 110 -1.47 5.27 3.85
N GLU A 111 -0.96 5.28 5.07
CA GLU A 111 -1.55 4.57 6.21
C GLU A 111 -3.00 4.95 6.54
N PRO A 112 -3.47 6.21 6.43
CA PRO A 112 -4.82 6.58 6.85
C PRO A 112 -5.93 5.68 6.31
N TYR A 113 -5.94 5.38 5.03
CA TYR A 113 -6.95 4.47 4.49
C TYR A 113 -6.56 2.99 4.60
N LEU A 114 -5.27 2.64 4.70
CA LEU A 114 -4.88 1.24 4.92
C LEU A 114 -5.40 0.72 6.27
N PHE A 115 -5.49 1.60 7.29
CA PHE A 115 -6.04 1.25 8.60
C PHE A 115 -7.55 0.96 8.58
N CYS A 116 -8.25 1.32 7.49
CA CYS A 116 -9.68 1.01 7.32
C CYS A 116 -9.94 -0.41 6.78
N THR A 117 -8.90 -1.24 6.60
CA THR A 117 -9.06 -2.59 6.07
C THR A 117 -9.91 -3.46 7.00
N ASP A 118 -10.82 -4.24 6.41
CA ASP A 118 -11.63 -5.26 7.08
C ASP A 118 -10.98 -6.65 7.05
N LEU A 119 -9.82 -6.77 6.41
CA LEU A 119 -9.10 -8.02 6.32
C LEU A 119 -8.39 -8.36 7.65
N PRO A 120 -8.20 -9.65 7.97
CA PRO A 120 -7.59 -10.09 9.22
C PRO A 120 -6.07 -9.87 9.24
N VAL A 121 -5.65 -8.62 9.04
CA VAL A 121 -4.25 -8.18 8.99
C VAL A 121 -3.71 -7.98 10.41
N ASP A 122 -2.55 -8.57 10.70
CA ASP A 122 -1.90 -8.45 12.01
C ASP A 122 -1.02 -7.18 12.10
N LYS A 123 -0.52 -6.71 10.95
CA LYS A 123 0.32 -5.50 10.88
C LYS A 123 0.14 -4.76 9.55
N ILE A 124 0.07 -3.45 9.64
CA ILE A 124 0.07 -2.55 8.50
C ILE A 124 1.32 -1.68 8.56
N ILE A 125 2.04 -1.61 7.44
CA ILE A 125 3.20 -0.75 7.23
C ILE A 125 2.97 0.00 5.91
N GLY A 126 2.56 1.26 6.01
CA GLY A 126 2.30 2.12 4.87
C GLY A 126 3.23 3.33 4.81
N THR A 127 3.00 4.26 3.91
CA THR A 127 3.62 5.58 3.96
C THR A 127 2.95 6.39 5.05
N GLN A 128 3.71 6.88 6.02
CA GLN A 128 3.17 7.61 7.17
C GLN A 128 2.83 9.04 6.80
N VAL A 129 1.65 9.45 7.26
CA VAL A 129 1.10 10.79 7.05
C VAL A 129 0.90 11.44 8.42
N ALA A 130 1.17 12.73 8.53
CA ALA A 130 0.99 13.49 9.76
C ALA A 130 -0.51 13.58 10.11
N ARG A 131 -0.79 13.51 11.43
CA ARG A 131 -2.12 13.77 11.99
C ARG A 131 -2.02 14.96 12.93
N GLU A 132 -2.85 15.96 12.74
CA GLU A 132 -2.85 17.21 13.49
C GLU A 132 -4.27 17.50 13.97
N ASN A 133 -4.45 17.81 15.26
CA ASN A 133 -5.76 18.09 15.86
C ASN A 133 -6.83 17.02 15.50
N ASP A 134 -6.47 15.75 15.59
CA ASP A 134 -7.31 14.60 15.24
C ASP A 134 -7.74 14.48 13.77
N HIS A 135 -7.12 15.27 12.88
CA HIS A 135 -7.35 15.18 11.43
C HIS A 135 -6.09 14.75 10.69
N TRP A 136 -6.26 13.92 9.69
CA TRP A 136 -5.18 13.59 8.77
C TRP A 136 -4.82 14.81 7.92
N THR A 137 -3.54 14.97 7.68
CA THR A 137 -3.02 15.97 6.73
C THR A 137 -2.69 15.29 5.41
N ASN A 138 -2.09 16.00 4.48
CA ASN A 138 -1.43 15.41 3.32
C ASN A 138 0.10 15.48 3.43
N HIS A 139 0.63 15.80 4.62
CA HIS A 139 2.07 15.88 4.85
C HIS A 139 2.64 14.49 5.18
N ILE A 140 3.57 14.02 4.36
CA ILE A 140 4.23 12.73 4.53
C ILE A 140 5.42 12.90 5.47
N ILE A 141 5.42 12.17 6.58
CA ILE A 141 6.43 12.26 7.65
C ILE A 141 7.45 11.11 7.62
N SER A 142 7.33 10.17 6.67
CA SER A 142 8.26 9.08 6.47
C SER A 142 8.87 9.10 5.07
N LYS A 143 9.87 8.26 4.83
CA LYS A 143 10.21 7.91 3.46
C LYS A 143 9.06 7.15 2.80
N ASN A 144 8.96 7.22 1.47
CA ASN A 144 8.00 6.42 0.72
C ASN A 144 8.26 4.92 0.97
N CYS A 145 7.26 4.19 1.47
CA CYS A 145 7.38 2.77 1.85
C CYS A 145 7.46 1.87 0.60
N LYS A 146 8.60 1.93 -0.11
CA LYS A 146 8.83 1.21 -1.37
C LYS A 146 10.24 0.59 -1.39
N SER A 147 10.40 -0.52 -2.09
CA SER A 147 11.69 -1.21 -2.26
C SER A 147 12.39 -1.50 -0.92
N GLU A 148 13.63 -1.07 -0.75
CA GLU A 148 14.43 -1.26 0.48
C GLU A 148 13.80 -0.62 1.73
N GLU A 149 13.01 0.43 1.56
CA GLU A 149 12.30 1.05 2.69
C GLU A 149 11.26 0.11 3.31
N LYS A 150 10.60 -0.74 2.50
CA LYS A 150 9.73 -1.81 3.03
C LYS A 150 10.53 -2.74 3.95
N VAL A 151 11.70 -3.19 3.49
CA VAL A 151 12.59 -4.08 4.26
C VAL A 151 13.04 -3.44 5.57
N ARG A 152 13.49 -2.19 5.51
CA ARG A 152 13.93 -1.44 6.68
C ARG A 152 12.82 -1.38 7.73
N ARG A 153 11.61 -1.01 7.33
CA ARG A 153 10.46 -0.88 8.24
C ARG A 153 9.95 -2.21 8.77
N ILE A 154 9.99 -3.29 7.96
CA ILE A 154 9.69 -4.64 8.42
C ILE A 154 10.66 -5.06 9.52
N LYS A 155 11.96 -4.85 9.32
CA LYS A 155 13.00 -5.20 10.31
C LYS A 155 12.83 -4.41 11.61
N GLU A 156 12.61 -3.10 11.53
CA GLU A 156 12.34 -2.27 12.71
C GLU A 156 11.11 -2.74 13.51
N GLU A 157 10.07 -3.13 12.79
CA GLU A 157 8.86 -3.61 13.46
C GLU A 157 9.05 -4.99 14.10
N LEU A 158 9.77 -5.90 13.45
CA LEU A 158 10.16 -7.19 14.02
C LEU A 158 11.02 -7.01 15.26
N GLU A 159 11.98 -6.08 15.24
CA GLU A 159 12.83 -5.75 16.39
C GLU A 159 12.00 -5.23 17.56
N LYS A 160 11.08 -4.28 17.34
CA LYS A 160 10.15 -3.77 18.37
C LYS A 160 9.32 -4.87 19.01
N LEU A 161 8.92 -5.87 18.22
CA LEU A 161 8.11 -6.99 18.67
C LEU A 161 8.94 -8.13 19.29
N GLY A 162 10.28 -8.06 19.24
CA GLY A 162 11.16 -9.15 19.65
C GLY A 162 10.96 -10.42 18.79
N GLN A 163 10.59 -10.27 17.54
CA GLN A 163 10.25 -11.37 16.63
C GLN A 163 11.24 -11.53 15.50
N THR A 164 11.31 -12.75 14.97
CA THR A 164 12.09 -13.07 13.76
C THR A 164 11.22 -13.84 12.77
N ILE A 165 11.54 -13.74 11.49
CA ILE A 165 10.81 -14.43 10.43
C ILE A 165 11.22 -15.90 10.38
N ASP A 166 10.25 -16.81 10.34
CA ASP A 166 10.43 -18.18 9.90
C ASP A 166 10.52 -18.19 8.37
N TYR A 167 11.75 -18.08 7.85
CA TYR A 167 12.00 -17.96 6.41
C TYR A 167 11.36 -19.09 5.60
N GLU A 168 11.48 -20.33 6.09
CA GLU A 168 11.04 -21.55 5.38
C GLU A 168 9.51 -21.64 5.24
N ASN A 169 8.77 -21.09 6.21
CA ASN A 169 7.32 -21.17 6.29
C ASN A 169 6.62 -19.82 6.08
N SER A 170 7.35 -18.84 5.53
CA SER A 170 6.81 -17.50 5.27
C SER A 170 6.64 -17.23 3.78
N TYR A 171 5.78 -16.27 3.46
CA TYR A 171 5.26 -16.01 2.13
C TYR A 171 5.36 -14.52 1.76
N GLY A 172 5.49 -14.22 0.47
CA GLY A 172 5.48 -12.85 -0.01
C GLY A 172 4.73 -12.73 -1.33
N TYR A 173 3.90 -11.70 -1.44
CA TYR A 173 3.02 -11.44 -2.57
C TYR A 173 3.19 -10.02 -3.07
N SER A 174 3.48 -9.84 -4.34
CA SER A 174 3.56 -8.53 -5.01
C SER A 174 3.38 -8.66 -6.51
N ASP A 175 2.90 -7.59 -7.14
CA ASP A 175 2.84 -7.45 -8.59
C ASP A 175 4.17 -6.97 -9.21
N SER A 176 5.05 -6.36 -8.40
CA SER A 176 6.15 -5.51 -8.85
C SER A 176 7.55 -6.06 -8.52
N ASP A 177 8.48 -5.91 -9.47
CA ASP A 177 9.90 -6.18 -9.23
C ASP A 177 10.54 -5.22 -8.19
N SER A 178 9.93 -4.06 -7.94
CA SER A 178 10.40 -3.13 -6.90
C SER A 178 10.30 -3.71 -5.49
N ASP A 179 9.46 -4.73 -5.28
CA ASP A 179 9.28 -5.39 -4.00
C ASP A 179 10.16 -6.65 -3.82
N TYR A 180 11.02 -6.91 -4.79
CA TYR A 180 11.95 -8.03 -4.70
C TYR A 180 12.76 -8.03 -3.38
N PRO A 181 13.28 -6.89 -2.87
CA PRO A 181 13.93 -6.86 -1.56
C PRO A 181 13.05 -7.38 -0.41
N MET A 182 11.78 -7.01 -0.37
CA MET A 182 10.82 -7.53 0.61
C MET A 182 10.59 -9.02 0.42
N LEU A 183 10.42 -9.48 -0.82
CA LEU A 183 10.19 -10.88 -1.13
C LEU A 183 11.40 -11.76 -0.78
N GLN A 184 12.62 -11.21 -0.76
CA GLN A 184 13.82 -11.95 -0.33
C GLN A 184 13.84 -12.30 1.16
N LEU A 185 12.98 -11.69 1.98
CA LEU A 185 12.84 -12.01 3.41
C LEU A 185 12.17 -13.36 3.66
N VAL A 186 11.61 -13.99 2.63
CA VAL A 186 10.81 -15.22 2.74
C VAL A 186 11.16 -16.21 1.63
N LYS A 187 10.87 -17.50 1.85
CA LYS A 187 11.11 -18.56 0.88
C LYS A 187 10.07 -18.59 -0.24
N HIS A 188 8.79 -18.51 0.12
CA HIS A 188 7.69 -18.65 -0.83
C HIS A 188 7.31 -17.29 -1.39
N ARG A 189 7.60 -17.05 -2.67
CA ARG A 189 7.47 -15.76 -3.34
C ARG A 189 6.51 -15.86 -4.50
N TYR A 190 5.52 -14.98 -4.54
CA TYR A 190 4.48 -15.00 -5.56
C TYR A 190 4.30 -13.65 -6.20
N ARG A 191 4.07 -13.69 -7.51
CA ARG A 191 3.67 -12.54 -8.31
C ARG A 191 2.18 -12.60 -8.57
N ILE A 192 1.52 -11.47 -8.36
CA ILE A 192 0.13 -11.28 -8.78
C ILE A 192 0.13 -10.67 -10.19
N ASP A 193 -0.55 -11.34 -11.11
CA ASP A 193 -0.72 -10.83 -12.46
C ASP A 193 -1.81 -9.75 -12.46
N LYS A 194 -1.46 -8.50 -12.75
CA LYS A 194 -2.38 -7.34 -12.74
C LYS A 194 -3.59 -7.47 -13.66
N LYS A 195 -3.48 -8.30 -14.72
CA LYS A 195 -4.55 -8.44 -15.73
C LYS A 195 -5.50 -9.58 -15.36
N THR A 196 -4.94 -10.70 -14.93
CA THR A 196 -5.70 -11.93 -14.67
C THR A 196 -5.94 -12.19 -13.19
N SER A 197 -5.28 -11.46 -12.28
CA SER A 197 -5.23 -11.69 -10.83
C SER A 197 -4.66 -13.07 -10.43
N GLU A 198 -4.06 -13.81 -11.36
CA GLU A 198 -3.46 -15.10 -11.07
C GLU A 198 -2.25 -14.98 -10.16
N ILE A 199 -2.14 -15.93 -9.24
CA ILE A 199 -0.98 -16.07 -8.33
C ILE A 199 0.02 -17.02 -8.99
N LYS A 200 1.20 -16.51 -9.34
CA LYS A 200 2.29 -17.25 -10.00
C LYS A 200 3.56 -17.21 -9.17
N PRO A 201 4.48 -18.19 -9.29
CA PRO A 201 5.80 -18.06 -8.70
C PRO A 201 6.48 -16.76 -9.15
N PHE A 202 7.12 -16.07 -8.20
CA PHE A 202 7.81 -14.80 -8.51
C PHE A 202 9.15 -15.09 -9.19
N ILE A 203 9.30 -14.61 -10.41
CA ILE A 203 10.55 -14.66 -11.17
C ILE A 203 11.04 -13.21 -11.29
N TYR A 204 12.19 -12.91 -10.67
CA TYR A 204 12.79 -11.58 -10.75
C TYR A 204 13.35 -11.33 -12.15
N GLN A 205 12.89 -10.26 -12.78
CA GLN A 205 13.41 -9.81 -14.07
C GLN A 205 14.32 -8.61 -13.85
N LYS A 206 15.63 -8.87 -13.83
CA LYS A 206 16.62 -7.78 -13.75
C LYS A 206 16.52 -6.95 -15.04
N ARG A 207 15.96 -5.76 -14.93
CA ARG A 207 15.96 -4.76 -16.03
C ARG A 207 17.23 -3.95 -16.02
#